data_395bef4565eb05acf90ac34974f3bf72
#
_entry.id   395bef4565eb05acf90ac34974f3bf72
#
_cell.length_a   1.000
_cell.length_b   1.000
_cell.length_c   1.000
_cell.angle_alpha   90.00
_cell.angle_beta   90.00
_cell.angle_gamma   90.00
#
_symmetry.space_group_name_H-M   'P 1'
#
loop_
_entity.id
_entity.type
_entity.pdbx_description
1 polymer ?
#
loop_
_entity_poly.entity_id
_entity_poly.type
_entity_poly.pdbx_seq_one_letter_code
_entity_poly.pdbx_strand_id
1 'polypeptide(L)'
;MPRFESKGLCDQLRRAVVSIPSNIAEGAGRSSTLEFSHFLDIAKGSCNEIDTQILIAKNIGYIDEGYYNTLLHKIQHVSSQLYKLIKTVRTE
;
A
#
# COMPACT_ATOMS: atom_id res chain seq x y z
N MET A 1 -9.36 16.37 16.27
CA MET A 1 -9.65 16.10 14.86
C MET A 1 -11.12 15.84 14.67
N PRO A 2 -11.76 16.44 13.66
CA PRO A 2 -13.17 16.17 13.42
C PRO A 2 -13.42 14.70 13.12
N ARG A 3 -14.55 14.21 13.61
CA ARG A 3 -14.89 12.79 13.52
C ARG A 3 -15.03 12.29 12.07
N PHE A 4 -15.59 13.13 11.19
CA PHE A 4 -15.79 12.73 9.81
C PHE A 4 -14.46 12.61 9.04
N GLU A 5 -13.46 13.43 9.39
CA GLU A 5 -12.13 13.32 8.79
C GLU A 5 -11.44 12.04 9.21
N SER A 6 -11.59 11.67 10.50
CA SER A 6 -11.07 10.39 11.00
C SER A 6 -11.66 9.22 10.25
N LYS A 7 -12.97 9.24 10.02
CA LYS A 7 -13.66 8.18 9.30
C LYS A 7 -13.21 8.11 7.86
N GLY A 8 -13.11 9.27 7.18
CA GLY A 8 -12.67 9.32 5.80
C GLY A 8 -11.26 8.79 5.61
N LEU A 9 -10.34 9.19 6.49
CA LEU A 9 -8.97 8.73 6.44
C LEU A 9 -8.87 7.23 6.73
N CYS A 10 -9.60 6.74 7.72
CA CYS A 10 -9.63 5.32 8.04
C CYS A 10 -10.18 4.48 6.89
N ASP A 11 -11.24 4.96 6.23
CA ASP A 11 -11.81 4.27 5.09
C ASP A 11 -10.82 4.21 3.91
N GLN A 12 -10.12 5.30 3.65
CA GLN A 12 -9.10 5.35 2.60
C GLN A 12 -7.94 4.41 2.90
N LEU A 13 -7.46 4.40 4.14
CA LEU A 13 -6.39 3.50 4.57
C LEU A 13 -6.82 2.04 4.41
N ARG A 14 -8.03 1.72 4.83
CA ARG A 14 -8.54 0.35 4.72
C ARG A 14 -8.60 -0.10 3.27
N ARG A 15 -9.09 0.77 2.37
CA ARG A 15 -9.14 0.45 0.95
C ARG A 15 -7.76 0.24 0.35
N ALA A 16 -6.81 1.10 0.71
CA ALA A 16 -5.44 0.98 0.21
C ALA A 16 -4.79 -0.31 0.71
N VAL A 17 -4.98 -0.65 1.98
CA VAL A 17 -4.43 -1.88 2.58
C VAL A 17 -5.01 -3.12 1.89
N VAL A 18 -6.32 -3.16 1.69
CA VAL A 18 -6.99 -4.30 1.04
C VAL A 18 -6.59 -4.40 -0.43
N SER A 19 -6.33 -3.28 -1.08
CA SER A 19 -5.92 -3.24 -2.48
C SER A 19 -4.62 -4.02 -2.74
N ILE A 20 -3.70 -4.05 -1.79
CA ILE A 20 -2.41 -4.73 -1.98
C ILE A 20 -2.61 -6.24 -2.22
N PRO A 21 -3.17 -7.01 -1.28
CA PRO A 21 -3.35 -8.45 -1.51
C PRO A 21 -4.35 -8.74 -2.62
N SER A 22 -5.38 -7.89 -2.79
CA SER A 22 -6.37 -8.09 -3.84
C SER A 22 -5.75 -8.02 -5.22
N ASN A 23 -4.87 -7.05 -5.46
CA ASN A 23 -4.21 -6.91 -6.75
C ASN A 23 -3.16 -8.00 -6.99
N ILE A 24 -2.46 -8.43 -5.95
CA ILE A 24 -1.53 -9.55 -6.07
C ILE A 24 -2.27 -10.82 -6.49
N ALA A 25 -3.39 -11.11 -5.83
CA ALA A 25 -4.19 -12.30 -6.13
C ALA A 25 -4.79 -12.23 -7.52
N GLU A 26 -5.33 -11.05 -7.89
CA GLU A 26 -5.91 -10.85 -9.21
C GLU A 26 -4.87 -11.05 -10.31
N GLY A 27 -3.69 -10.46 -10.13
CA GLY A 27 -2.60 -10.58 -11.10
C GLY A 27 -2.06 -11.99 -11.22
N ALA A 28 -1.96 -12.70 -10.10
CA ALA A 28 -1.49 -14.08 -10.08
C ALA A 28 -2.42 -15.03 -10.85
N GLY A 29 -3.71 -14.67 -10.94
CA GLY A 29 -4.69 -15.45 -11.69
C GLY A 29 -4.72 -15.15 -13.19
N ARG A 30 -3.93 -14.17 -13.64
CA ARG A 30 -3.89 -13.83 -15.07
C ARG A 30 -2.97 -14.78 -15.84
N SER A 31 -3.17 -14.81 -17.16
CA SER A 31 -2.47 -15.78 -18.02
C SER A 31 -1.10 -15.30 -18.47
N SER A 32 -0.74 -14.02 -18.26
CA SER A 32 0.54 -13.49 -18.74
C SER A 32 1.32 -12.81 -17.63
N THR A 33 2.65 -12.83 -17.76
CA THR A 33 3.54 -12.13 -16.84
C THR A 33 3.38 -10.61 -16.95
N LEU A 34 3.05 -10.12 -18.13
CA LEU A 34 2.80 -8.70 -18.34
C LEU A 34 1.60 -8.22 -17.52
N GLU A 35 0.49 -8.97 -17.58
CA GLU A 35 -0.69 -8.65 -16.80
C GLU A 35 -0.41 -8.75 -15.30
N PHE A 36 0.31 -9.78 -14.86
CA PHE A 36 0.70 -9.93 -13.46
C PHE A 36 1.51 -8.70 -12.99
N SER A 37 2.51 -8.31 -13.78
CA SER A 37 3.34 -7.13 -13.51
C SER A 37 2.48 -5.87 -13.36
N HIS A 38 1.46 -5.71 -14.20
CA HIS A 38 0.56 -4.56 -14.14
C HIS A 38 -0.19 -4.51 -12.80
N PHE A 39 -0.73 -5.65 -12.35
CA PHE A 39 -1.43 -5.70 -11.06
C PHE A 39 -0.48 -5.47 -9.88
N LEU A 40 0.75 -5.91 -9.99
CA LEU A 40 1.77 -5.63 -8.97
C LEU A 40 2.12 -4.15 -8.91
N ASP A 41 2.13 -3.45 -10.05
CA ASP A 41 2.32 -2.00 -10.09
C ASP A 41 1.18 -1.28 -9.36
N ILE A 42 -0.06 -1.76 -9.52
CA ILE A 42 -1.21 -1.19 -8.81
C ILE A 42 -1.03 -1.40 -7.29
N ALA A 43 -0.62 -2.59 -6.88
CA ALA A 43 -0.36 -2.89 -5.46
C ALA A 43 0.71 -1.96 -4.89
N LYS A 44 1.78 -1.71 -5.66
CA LYS A 44 2.86 -0.81 -5.24
C LYS A 44 2.36 0.62 -5.11
N GLY A 45 1.48 1.06 -6.01
CA GLY A 45 0.82 2.36 -5.91
C GLY A 45 0.01 2.49 -4.63
N SER A 46 -0.64 1.41 -4.20
CA SER A 46 -1.37 1.39 -2.93
C SER A 46 -0.43 1.57 -1.73
N CYS A 47 0.79 1.02 -1.80
CA CYS A 47 1.79 1.27 -0.76
C CYS A 47 2.14 2.75 -0.67
N ASN A 48 2.28 3.43 -1.81
CA ASN A 48 2.57 4.86 -1.84
C ASN A 48 1.41 5.68 -1.25
N GLU A 49 0.17 5.29 -1.51
CA GLU A 49 -0.99 5.92 -0.89
C GLU A 49 -0.96 5.78 0.63
N ILE A 50 -0.63 4.60 1.12
CA ILE A 50 -0.53 4.34 2.57
C ILE A 50 0.55 5.22 3.19
N ASP A 51 1.72 5.34 2.55
CA ASP A 51 2.79 6.23 3.02
C ASP A 51 2.27 7.65 3.24
N THR A 52 1.55 8.18 2.26
CA THR A 52 0.99 9.53 2.34
C THR A 52 -0.06 9.63 3.45
N GLN A 53 -0.94 8.66 3.54
CA GLN A 53 -2.05 8.68 4.49
C GLN A 53 -1.58 8.59 5.93
N ILE A 54 -0.57 7.75 6.23
CA ILE A 54 -0.04 7.68 7.59
C ILE A 54 0.75 8.93 7.95
N LEU A 55 1.40 9.59 6.99
CA LEU A 55 2.05 10.87 7.22
C LEU A 55 1.03 11.95 7.57
N ILE A 56 -0.07 11.99 6.84
CA ILE A 56 -1.17 12.92 7.15
C ILE A 56 -1.70 12.64 8.56
N ALA A 57 -1.93 11.37 8.89
CA ALA A 57 -2.44 10.98 10.21
C ALA A 57 -1.50 11.44 11.33
N LYS A 58 -0.18 11.33 11.13
CA LYS A 58 0.79 11.80 12.09
C LYS A 58 0.72 13.33 12.22
N ASN A 59 0.69 14.04 11.09
CA ASN A 59 0.76 15.50 11.08
C ASN A 59 -0.46 16.16 11.71
N ILE A 60 -1.63 15.53 11.62
CA ILE A 60 -2.84 16.04 12.26
C ILE A 60 -3.04 15.50 13.68
N GLY A 61 -2.06 14.76 14.21
CA GLY A 61 -2.11 14.27 15.58
C GLY A 61 -2.97 13.04 15.82
N TYR A 62 -3.37 12.35 14.75
CA TYR A 62 -4.20 11.14 14.85
C TYR A 62 -3.42 9.95 15.39
N ILE A 63 -2.14 9.85 15.00
CA ILE A 63 -1.21 8.85 15.52
C ILE A 63 0.05 9.56 16.00
N ASP A 64 0.74 8.96 16.96
CA ASP A 64 2.00 9.51 17.44
C ASP A 64 3.15 9.14 16.52
N GLU A 65 4.31 9.76 16.76
CA GLU A 65 5.48 9.55 15.93
C GLU A 65 6.00 8.12 16.01
N GLY A 66 5.98 7.51 17.19
CA GLY A 66 6.43 6.14 17.37
C GLY A 66 5.60 5.15 16.57
N TYR A 67 4.29 5.30 16.63
CA TYR A 67 3.37 4.46 15.86
C TYR A 67 3.54 4.68 14.36
N TYR A 68 3.68 5.96 13.96
CA TYR A 68 3.95 6.31 12.57
C TYR A 68 5.20 5.59 12.06
N ASN A 69 6.30 5.65 12.81
CA ASN A 69 7.56 5.02 12.40
C ASN A 69 7.42 3.50 12.27
N THR A 70 6.65 2.88 13.14
CA THR A 70 6.38 1.44 13.06
C THR A 70 5.61 1.10 11.79
N LEU A 71 4.56 1.85 11.49
CA LEU A 71 3.75 1.63 10.29
C LEU A 71 4.56 1.88 9.03
N LEU A 72 5.35 2.96 9.02
CA LEU A 72 6.18 3.31 7.88
C LEU A 72 7.18 2.20 7.57
N HIS A 73 7.82 1.67 8.61
CA HIS A 73 8.77 0.57 8.43
C HIS A 73 8.11 -0.66 7.80
N LYS A 74 6.92 -1.01 8.26
CA LYS A 74 6.18 -2.16 7.73
C LYS A 74 5.80 -1.96 6.27
N ILE A 75 5.29 -0.79 5.92
CA ILE A 75 4.86 -0.55 4.54
C ILE A 75 6.05 -0.43 3.59
N GLN A 76 7.17 0.12 4.04
CA GLN A 76 8.40 0.15 3.25
C GLN A 76 8.91 -1.26 2.96
N HIS A 77 8.79 -2.16 3.93
CA HIS A 77 9.16 -3.56 3.74
C HIS A 77 8.30 -4.23 2.66
N VAL A 78 6.99 -4.05 2.73
CA VAL A 78 6.06 -4.57 1.72
C VAL A 78 6.37 -3.98 0.35
N SER A 79 6.60 -2.68 0.28
CA SER A 79 6.93 -1.98 -0.97
C SER A 79 8.22 -2.52 -1.59
N SER A 80 9.24 -2.78 -0.76
CA SER A 80 10.49 -3.36 -1.21
C SER A 80 10.31 -4.77 -1.77
N GLN A 81 9.50 -5.59 -1.10
CA GLN A 81 9.18 -6.93 -1.58
C GLN A 81 8.45 -6.90 -2.92
N LEU A 82 7.49 -5.98 -3.08
CA LEU A 82 6.77 -5.81 -4.33
C LEU A 82 7.69 -5.36 -5.46
N TYR A 83 8.60 -4.43 -5.17
CA TYR A 83 9.57 -3.97 -6.16
C TYR A 83 10.41 -5.14 -6.68
N LYS A 84 10.91 -5.98 -5.79
CA LYS A 84 11.71 -7.15 -6.17
C LYS A 84 10.91 -8.14 -7.00
N LEU A 85 9.66 -8.39 -6.61
CA LEU A 85 8.78 -9.29 -7.32
C LEU A 85 8.47 -8.77 -8.74
N ILE A 86 8.20 -7.46 -8.85
CA ILE A 86 7.96 -6.83 -10.15
C ILE A 86 9.17 -7.02 -11.08
N LYS A 87 10.36 -6.79 -10.55
CA LYS A 87 11.59 -7.01 -11.34
C LYS A 87 11.72 -8.45 -11.81
N THR A 88 11.47 -9.39 -10.93
CA THR A 88 11.56 -10.82 -11.25
C THR A 88 10.55 -11.19 -12.34
N VAL A 89 9.30 -10.75 -12.20
CA VAL A 89 8.25 -11.06 -13.17
C VAL A 89 8.57 -10.47 -14.54
N ARG A 90 9.10 -9.25 -14.58
CA ARG A 90 9.42 -8.57 -15.84
C ARG A 90 10.62 -9.16 -16.57
N THR A 91 11.49 -9.86 -15.87
CA THR A 91 12.65 -10.48 -16.50
C THR A 91 12.39 -11.92 -16.96
N GLU A 92 11.23 -12.45 -16.67
CA GLU A 92 10.78 -13.73 -17.19
C GLU A 92 10.15 -13.54 -18.58
#